data_7475f47d0e58f16cb6f07b9b52a77111
#
_entry.id   7475f47d0e58f16cb6f07b9b52a77111
#
_cell.length_a   1.000
_cell.length_b   1.000
_cell.length_c   1.000
_cell.angle_alpha   90.00
_cell.angle_beta   90.00
_cell.angle_gamma   90.00
#
_symmetry.space_group_name_H-M   'P 1'
#
loop_
_entity.id
_entity.type
_entity.pdbx_description
1 polymer ?
#
loop_
_entity_poly.entity_id
_entity_poly.type
_entity_poly.pdbx_seq_one_letter_code
_entity_poly.pdbx_strand_id
1 'polypeptide(L)'
;MAEELLLNTRLTEEIKSHARNLLKELGLYKYRDAHPSTLSGGQKQRLAIACAIFSGRRILILDEPTSGLDGQNMRLVAERLKSEARNGRTILVITHDRELIESCCDNLVGVEKRLS
;
A
#
# COMPACT_ATOMS: atom_id res chain seq x y z
N MET A 1 0.95 8.70 13.36
CA MET A 1 0.87 7.99 12.06
C MET A 1 0.53 8.91 10.90
N ALA A 2 -0.45 9.79 11.01
CA ALA A 2 -0.75 10.72 9.92
C ALA A 2 0.45 11.59 9.54
N GLU A 3 1.29 11.93 10.49
CA GLU A 3 2.51 12.69 10.27
C GLU A 3 3.51 11.98 9.36
N GLU A 4 3.55 10.64 9.39
CA GLU A 4 4.44 9.87 8.52
C GLU A 4 4.12 10.09 7.04
N LEU A 5 2.85 10.22 6.69
CA LEU A 5 2.43 10.50 5.32
C LEU A 5 2.74 11.94 4.90
N LEU A 6 2.75 12.85 5.83
CA LEU A 6 2.85 14.28 5.55
C LEU A 6 4.24 14.88 5.77
N LEU A 7 5.20 14.08 6.25
CA LEU A 7 6.50 14.55 6.73
C LEU A 7 7.27 15.40 5.74
N ASN A 8 7.28 15.05 4.47
CA ASN A 8 8.04 15.73 3.42
C ASN A 8 7.14 16.45 2.42
N THR A 9 5.91 16.77 2.83
CA THR A 9 4.90 17.29 1.94
C THR A 9 4.39 18.63 2.44
N ARG A 10 4.19 19.58 1.52
CA ARG A 10 3.58 20.86 1.88
C ARG A 10 2.13 20.62 2.31
N LEU A 11 1.78 21.06 3.50
CA LEU A 11 0.46 20.82 4.09
C LEU A 11 -0.57 21.79 3.52
N THR A 12 -1.34 21.34 2.55
CA THR A 12 -2.55 22.03 2.08
C THR A 12 -3.78 21.23 2.53
N GLU A 13 -4.95 21.83 2.48
CA GLU A 13 -6.19 21.12 2.82
C GLU A 13 -6.44 19.96 1.86
N GLU A 14 -6.08 20.09 0.60
CA GLU A 14 -6.21 19.01 -0.39
C GLU A 14 -5.33 17.82 -0.04
N ILE A 15 -4.08 18.09 0.35
CA ILE A 15 -3.12 17.05 0.74
C ILE A 15 -3.60 16.34 2.00
N LYS A 16 -4.06 17.09 3.00
CA LYS A 16 -4.61 16.51 4.23
C LYS A 16 -5.83 15.65 3.96
N SER A 17 -6.72 16.10 3.10
CA SER A 17 -7.90 15.35 2.71
C SER A 17 -7.52 14.05 2.01
N HIS A 18 -6.57 14.11 1.10
CA HIS A 18 -6.06 12.94 0.40
C HIS A 18 -5.45 11.92 1.38
N ALA A 19 -4.64 12.40 2.32
CA ALA A 19 -4.04 11.53 3.32
C ALA A 19 -5.10 10.86 4.20
N ARG A 20 -6.11 11.62 4.65
CA ARG A 20 -7.22 11.05 5.44
C ARG A 20 -7.96 9.97 4.68
N ASN A 21 -8.28 10.22 3.41
CA ASN A 21 -9.00 9.26 2.59
C ASN A 21 -8.20 7.98 2.38
N LEU A 22 -6.92 8.12 2.12
CA LEU A 22 -6.03 6.98 1.93
C LEU A 22 -5.93 6.13 3.21
N LEU A 23 -5.78 6.77 4.36
CA LEU A 23 -5.76 6.05 5.64
C LEU A 23 -7.08 5.33 5.90
N LYS A 24 -8.22 5.94 5.57
CA LYS A 24 -9.54 5.30 5.71
C LYS A 24 -9.66 4.08 4.82
N GLU A 25 -9.27 4.19 3.57
CA GLU A 25 -9.34 3.08 2.61
C GLU A 25 -8.49 1.89 3.02
N LEU A 26 -7.36 2.14 3.67
CA LEU A 26 -6.47 1.07 4.13
C LEU A 26 -6.76 0.63 5.57
N GLY A 27 -7.85 1.12 6.17
CA GLY A 27 -8.26 0.72 7.51
C GLY A 27 -7.36 1.23 8.62
N LEU A 28 -6.64 2.35 8.37
CA LEU A 28 -5.66 2.89 9.32
C LEU A 28 -6.10 4.18 10.00
N TYR A 29 -7.21 4.78 9.59
CA TYR A 29 -7.59 6.11 10.07
C TYR A 29 -7.76 6.18 11.58
N LYS A 30 -8.30 5.14 12.19
CA LYS A 30 -8.49 5.09 13.65
C LYS A 30 -7.17 5.10 14.42
N TYR A 31 -6.06 4.78 13.78
CA TYR A 31 -4.72 4.78 14.38
C TYR A 31 -3.90 6.02 14.00
N ARG A 32 -4.53 7.04 13.43
CA ARG A 32 -3.83 8.21 12.87
C ARG A 32 -2.93 8.95 13.86
N ASP A 33 -3.29 8.90 15.14
CA ASP A 33 -2.52 9.55 16.21
C ASP A 33 -1.59 8.59 16.96
N ALA A 34 -1.58 7.31 16.58
CA ALA A 34 -0.73 6.31 17.20
C ALA A 34 0.72 6.47 16.74
N HIS A 35 1.65 6.16 17.63
CA HIS A 35 3.05 6.10 17.24
C HIS A 35 3.27 4.86 16.37
N PRO A 36 4.02 4.98 15.25
CA PRO A 36 4.24 3.84 14.34
C PRO A 36 4.76 2.58 15.03
N SER A 37 5.58 2.74 16.08
CA SER A 37 6.13 1.59 16.82
C SER A 37 5.07 0.76 17.54
N THR A 38 3.87 1.32 17.79
CA THR A 38 2.79 0.60 18.48
C THR A 38 1.87 -0.15 17.54
N LEU A 39 2.07 -0.02 16.25
CA LEU A 39 1.24 -0.69 15.25
C LEU A 39 1.60 -2.18 15.15
N SER A 40 0.61 -2.99 14.80
CA SER A 40 0.85 -4.40 14.47
C SER A 40 1.66 -4.54 13.19
N GLY A 41 2.18 -5.75 12.92
CA GLY A 41 2.90 -6.02 11.68
C GLY A 41 2.08 -5.70 10.44
N GLY A 42 0.82 -6.12 10.41
CA GLY A 42 -0.09 -5.82 9.28
C GLY A 42 -0.39 -4.33 9.14
N GLN A 43 -0.56 -3.63 10.25
CA GLN A 43 -0.77 -2.19 10.23
C GLN A 43 0.46 -1.45 9.72
N LYS A 44 1.65 -1.84 10.14
CA LYS A 44 2.90 -1.28 9.62
C LYS A 44 3.05 -1.51 8.12
N GLN A 45 2.68 -2.71 7.67
CA GLN A 45 2.73 -3.06 6.26
C GLN A 45 1.79 -2.16 5.44
N ARG A 46 0.56 -1.97 5.89
CA ARG A 46 -0.39 -1.09 5.22
C ARG A 46 0.06 0.37 5.26
N LEU A 47 0.69 0.80 6.35
CA LEU A 47 1.24 2.15 6.43
C LEU A 47 2.36 2.35 5.41
N ALA A 48 3.24 1.37 5.25
CA ALA A 48 4.30 1.43 4.24
C ALA A 48 3.73 1.57 2.83
N ILE A 49 2.67 0.83 2.54
CA ILE A 49 1.96 0.92 1.26
C ILE A 49 1.34 2.30 1.09
N ALA A 50 0.71 2.83 2.14
CA ALA A 50 0.14 4.17 2.11
C ALA A 50 1.20 5.23 1.82
N CYS A 51 2.36 5.14 2.44
CA CYS A 51 3.46 6.06 2.19
C CYS A 51 3.95 5.97 0.74
N ALA A 52 4.07 4.76 0.21
CA ALA A 52 4.46 4.56 -1.19
C ALA A 52 3.45 5.20 -2.15
N ILE A 53 2.17 4.97 -1.93
CA ILE A 53 1.10 5.56 -2.74
C ILE A 53 1.12 7.08 -2.64
N PHE A 54 1.26 7.61 -1.44
CA PHE A 54 1.23 9.05 -1.19
C PHE A 54 2.47 9.77 -1.74
N SER A 55 3.55 9.04 -2.01
CA SER A 55 4.78 9.62 -2.56
C SER A 55 4.60 10.29 -3.91
N GLY A 56 3.53 9.97 -4.63
CA GLY A 56 3.25 10.53 -5.95
C GLY A 56 4.11 9.98 -7.07
N ARG A 57 4.94 8.99 -6.82
CA ARG A 57 5.80 8.38 -7.84
C ARG A 57 4.97 7.60 -8.85
N ARG A 58 5.38 7.64 -10.11
CA ARG A 58 4.65 6.96 -11.20
C ARG A 58 4.86 5.45 -11.17
N ILE A 59 5.99 5.01 -10.63
CA ILE A 59 6.34 3.59 -10.55
C ILE A 59 6.49 3.22 -9.08
N LEU A 60 5.71 2.25 -8.64
CA LEU A 60 5.79 1.69 -7.29
C LEU A 60 6.28 0.26 -7.39
N ILE A 61 7.23 -0.09 -6.53
CA ILE A 61 7.72 -1.47 -6.41
C ILE A 61 7.40 -1.93 -4.99
N LEU A 62 6.56 -2.94 -4.89
CA LEU A 62 6.10 -3.47 -3.61
C LEU A 62 6.56 -4.91 -3.45
N ASP A 63 7.31 -5.16 -2.40
CA ASP A 63 7.82 -6.49 -2.10
C ASP A 63 6.96 -7.13 -1.01
N GLU A 64 6.26 -8.21 -1.36
CA GLU A 64 5.36 -8.95 -0.48
C GLU A 64 4.37 -8.03 0.27
N PRO A 65 3.60 -7.18 -0.45
CA PRO A 65 2.81 -6.14 0.21
C PRO A 65 1.67 -6.68 1.07
N THR A 66 1.26 -7.93 0.88
CA THR A 66 0.17 -8.54 1.65
C THR A 66 0.65 -9.55 2.68
N SER A 67 1.95 -9.68 2.85
CA SER A 67 2.53 -10.60 3.84
C SER A 67 2.02 -10.27 5.25
N GLY A 68 1.48 -11.27 5.93
CA GLY A 68 0.93 -11.10 7.26
C GLY A 68 -0.45 -10.45 7.34
N LEU A 69 -1.08 -10.13 6.22
CA LEU A 69 -2.43 -9.59 6.18
C LEU A 69 -3.46 -10.72 6.13
N ASP A 70 -4.59 -10.52 6.82
CA ASP A 70 -5.74 -11.40 6.66
C ASP A 70 -6.45 -11.12 5.32
N GLY A 71 -7.44 -11.94 4.98
CA GLY A 71 -8.13 -11.83 3.69
C GLY A 71 -8.82 -10.48 3.49
N GLN A 72 -9.39 -9.92 4.54
CA GLN A 72 -10.08 -8.62 4.44
C GLN A 72 -9.08 -7.50 4.19
N ASN A 73 -7.99 -7.47 4.93
CA ASN A 73 -6.96 -6.45 4.76
C ASN A 73 -6.20 -6.61 3.43
N MET A 74 -6.00 -7.84 2.99
CA MET A 74 -5.43 -8.10 1.68
C MET A 74 -6.32 -7.50 0.57
N ARG A 75 -7.64 -7.66 0.68
CA ARG A 75 -8.57 -7.09 -0.30
C ARG A 75 -8.55 -5.57 -0.31
N LEU A 76 -8.43 -4.92 0.86
CA LEU A 76 -8.29 -3.47 0.93
C LEU A 76 -7.06 -2.99 0.15
N VAL A 77 -5.94 -3.64 0.36
CA VAL A 77 -4.70 -3.33 -0.35
C VAL A 77 -4.86 -3.57 -1.85
N ALA A 78 -5.39 -4.72 -2.25
CA ALA A 78 -5.58 -5.06 -3.65
C ALA A 78 -6.45 -4.04 -4.37
N GLU A 79 -7.56 -3.63 -3.77
CA GLU A 79 -8.46 -2.64 -4.36
C GLU A 79 -7.78 -1.28 -4.52
N ARG A 80 -6.98 -0.87 -3.54
CA ARG A 80 -6.25 0.38 -3.64
C ARG A 80 -5.19 0.33 -4.73
N LEU A 81 -4.46 -0.76 -4.84
CA LEU A 81 -3.46 -0.93 -5.89
C LEU A 81 -4.08 -0.92 -7.28
N LYS A 82 -5.21 -1.58 -7.44
CA LYS A 82 -5.97 -1.53 -8.72
C LYS A 82 -6.35 -0.10 -9.07
N SER A 83 -6.84 0.65 -8.10
CA SER A 83 -7.23 2.05 -8.30
C SER A 83 -6.05 2.88 -8.74
N GLU A 84 -4.89 2.71 -8.13
CA GLU A 84 -3.69 3.43 -8.52
C GLU A 84 -3.23 3.07 -9.93
N ALA A 85 -3.33 1.81 -10.31
CA ALA A 85 -2.98 1.38 -11.66
C ALA A 85 -3.93 1.98 -12.71
N ARG A 86 -5.23 2.04 -12.42
CA ARG A 86 -6.21 2.69 -13.30
C ARG A 86 -5.94 4.18 -13.47
N ASN A 87 -5.35 4.82 -12.46
CA ASN A 87 -5.01 6.23 -12.49
C ASN A 87 -3.66 6.52 -13.14
N GLY A 88 -3.08 5.54 -13.80
CA GLY A 88 -1.88 5.73 -14.60
C GLY A 88 -0.57 5.38 -13.93
N ARG A 89 -0.59 4.83 -12.73
CA ARG A 89 0.62 4.35 -12.07
C ARG A 89 0.99 2.96 -12.53
N THR A 90 2.28 2.71 -12.63
CA THR A 90 2.79 1.36 -12.85
C THR A 90 3.17 0.76 -11.51
N ILE A 91 2.61 -0.40 -11.21
CA ILE A 91 2.85 -1.08 -9.93
C ILE A 91 3.48 -2.44 -10.21
N LEU A 92 4.69 -2.62 -9.72
CA LEU A 92 5.36 -3.91 -9.74
C LEU A 92 5.23 -4.55 -8.38
N VAL A 93 4.58 -5.70 -8.33
CA VAL A 93 4.39 -6.45 -7.10
C VAL A 93 5.22 -7.72 -7.14
N ILE A 94 6.06 -7.91 -6.14
CA ILE A 94 6.82 -9.14 -5.96
C ILE A 94 6.12 -9.92 -4.85
N THR A 95 5.55 -11.08 -5.18
CA THR A 95 4.74 -11.80 -4.21
C THR A 95 4.63 -13.28 -4.53
N HIS A 96 4.38 -14.09 -3.48
CA HIS A 96 3.95 -15.47 -3.59
C HIS A 96 2.45 -15.62 -3.33
N ASP A 97 1.76 -14.53 -3.03
CA ASP A 97 0.35 -14.54 -2.69
C ASP A 97 -0.49 -14.67 -3.97
N ARG A 98 -0.99 -15.87 -4.22
CA ARG A 98 -1.82 -16.16 -5.40
C ARG A 98 -3.12 -15.36 -5.40
N GLU A 99 -3.70 -15.16 -4.24
CA GLU A 99 -4.93 -14.41 -4.12
C GLU A 99 -4.73 -12.95 -4.55
N LEU A 100 -3.61 -12.36 -4.16
CA LEU A 100 -3.25 -11.02 -4.61
C LEU A 100 -3.03 -10.98 -6.12
N ILE A 101 -2.30 -11.94 -6.67
CA ILE A 101 -2.03 -12.03 -8.10
C ILE A 101 -3.33 -12.11 -8.88
N GLU A 102 -4.24 -12.99 -8.48
CA GLU A 102 -5.53 -13.18 -9.15
C GLU A 102 -6.44 -11.96 -9.00
N SER A 103 -6.35 -11.26 -7.84
CA SER A 103 -7.22 -10.13 -7.54
C SER A 103 -6.87 -8.87 -8.31
N CYS A 104 -5.58 -8.58 -8.54
CA CYS A 104 -5.20 -7.26 -9.00
C CYS A 104 -4.14 -7.21 -10.09
N CYS A 105 -3.49 -8.33 -10.43
CA CYS A 105 -2.40 -8.29 -11.40
C CYS A 105 -2.90 -8.55 -12.82
N ASP A 106 -2.55 -7.66 -13.75
CA ASP A 106 -2.91 -7.79 -15.15
C ASP A 106 -1.92 -8.65 -15.93
N ASN A 107 -0.65 -8.53 -15.58
CA ASN A 107 0.44 -9.24 -16.22
C ASN A 107 1.28 -9.97 -15.18
N LEU A 108 1.51 -11.26 -15.42
CA LEU A 108 2.33 -12.07 -14.55
C LEU A 108 3.64 -12.41 -15.23
N VAL A 109 4.73 -12.05 -14.57
CA VAL A 109 6.07 -12.46 -14.98
C VAL A 109 6.57 -13.47 -13.97
N GLY A 110 6.69 -14.73 -14.40
CA GLY A 110 7.26 -15.76 -13.55
C GLY A 110 8.77 -15.63 -13.54
N VAL A 111 9.33 -15.43 -12.37
CA VAL A 111 10.78 -15.47 -12.18
C VAL A 111 11.12 -16.83 -11.62
N GLU A 112 11.69 -17.69 -12.45
CA GLU A 112 12.20 -18.95 -11.95
C GLU A 112 13.43 -18.70 -11.10
N LYS A 113 13.42 -19.26 -9.90
CA LYS A 113 14.62 -19.33 -9.11
C LYS A 113 15.55 -20.37 -9.72
N ARG A 114 16.40 -19.92 -10.61
CA ARG A 114 17.51 -20.75 -11.07
C ARG A 114 18.71 -20.54 -10.19
N LEU A 115 18.50 -20.61 -8.91
CA LEU A 115 19.61 -20.56 -8.00
C LEU A 115 20.16 -21.96 -7.90
N SER A 116 21.24 -22.07 -8.52
CA SER A 116 22.16 -23.13 -8.21
C SER A 116 22.61 -22.97 -6.76
#